data_b649c6bc6fb25b59f354678c2b01f91a
#
_entry.id   b649c6bc6fb25b59f354678c2b01f91a
#
_cell.length_a   1.000
_cell.length_b   1.000
_cell.length_c   1.000
_cell.angle_alpha   90.00
_cell.angle_beta   90.00
_cell.angle_gamma   90.00
#
_symmetry.space_group_name_H-M   'P 1'
#
loop_
_entity.id
_entity.type
_entity.pdbx_description
1 polymer ?
#
loop_
_entity_poly.entity_id
_entity_poly.type
_entity_poly.pdbx_seq_one_letter_code
_entity_poly.pdbx_strand_id
1 'polypeptide(L)'
;MISKKTSRRAVLRAIAASPALGLAPPFSFAAETPLRLGTSTAGGGFTLYGETLARAANARAGETLVVPVGTNGTAENLRLLADGRLDLALIQGTAASQALAAEDASGLRIVFAMYPSPGMLAVPRGSPTRRFEDLKGQPVVFGVRASGLVLLARQVFGAIGLDVDRDFQAVYVGQAAESPERVIDGEAAGLWGAGEGWPGFARLAASPRGARFLGPLPEQIPRILAAHPFLTAMAAPAGAYPGLDADLPTVGSWNLILGRSDLSAERVRGFADAVHAAARELAAALPQAAMTTAAQTAKATPAAALIHPGTAALLRELKLLPG
;
A
#
# COMPACT_ATOMS: atom_id res chain seq x y z
N MET A 1 85.55 -65.08 -18.28
CA MET A 1 85.80 -64.65 -19.66
C MET A 1 84.47 -64.51 -20.39
N ILE A 2 84.31 -63.42 -21.04
CA ILE A 2 83.33 -63.08 -22.05
C ILE A 2 81.94 -62.64 -21.56
N SER A 3 81.82 -61.33 -21.54
CA SER A 3 80.63 -60.49 -21.45
C SER A 3 79.61 -60.74 -22.55
N LYS A 4 78.29 -60.65 -22.23
CA LYS A 4 77.27 -60.38 -23.19
C LYS A 4 76.32 -59.32 -22.72
N LYS A 5 76.40 -58.18 -23.36
CA LYS A 5 75.43 -57.09 -23.22
C LYS A 5 74.09 -57.47 -23.88
N THR A 6 73.01 -57.29 -23.13
CA THR A 6 71.65 -57.37 -23.64
C THR A 6 71.01 -55.97 -23.70
N SER A 7 70.61 -55.66 -24.95
CA SER A 7 69.94 -54.46 -25.34
C SER A 7 68.55 -54.27 -24.67
N ARG A 8 68.27 -53.06 -24.13
CA ARG A 8 66.94 -52.71 -23.61
C ARG A 8 66.13 -52.12 -24.79
N ARG A 9 65.08 -52.85 -25.22
CA ARG A 9 64.05 -52.30 -26.09
C ARG A 9 63.17 -51.30 -25.30
N ALA A 10 63.13 -50.09 -25.82
CA ALA A 10 62.20 -49.08 -25.37
C ALA A 10 60.76 -49.43 -25.83
N VAL A 11 59.83 -49.54 -24.87
CA VAL A 11 58.39 -49.64 -25.11
C VAL A 11 57.81 -48.26 -25.03
N LEU A 12 57.44 -47.68 -26.16
CA LEU A 12 56.64 -46.46 -26.24
C LEU A 12 55.21 -46.75 -25.77
N ARG A 13 54.83 -46.20 -24.64
CA ARG A 13 53.42 -46.13 -24.23
C ARG A 13 52.79 -44.89 -24.84
N ALA A 14 51.86 -45.06 -25.77
CA ALA A 14 50.95 -44.01 -26.22
C ALA A 14 49.96 -43.68 -25.10
N ILE A 15 50.05 -42.46 -24.56
CA ILE A 15 49.03 -41.91 -23.64
C ILE A 15 47.95 -41.33 -24.52
N ALA A 16 46.77 -41.98 -24.56
CA ALA A 16 45.55 -41.43 -25.15
C ALA A 16 45.04 -40.27 -24.27
N ALA A 17 45.12 -39.03 -24.75
CA ALA A 17 44.50 -37.90 -24.16
C ALA A 17 42.99 -37.94 -24.39
N SER A 18 42.20 -38.29 -23.39
CA SER A 18 40.75 -38.11 -23.40
C SER A 18 40.46 -36.61 -23.19
N PRO A 19 39.60 -35.97 -24.01
CA PRO A 19 39.13 -34.64 -23.73
C PRO A 19 38.25 -34.69 -22.49
N ALA A 20 38.66 -34.02 -21.39
CA ALA A 20 37.83 -33.75 -20.25
C ALA A 20 36.72 -32.83 -20.73
N LEU A 21 35.47 -33.32 -20.88
CA LEU A 21 34.30 -32.49 -20.96
C LEU A 21 34.24 -31.70 -19.63
N GLY A 22 34.59 -30.40 -19.67
CA GLY A 22 34.40 -29.50 -18.59
C GLY A 22 32.89 -29.37 -18.32
N LEU A 23 32.41 -30.00 -17.25
CA LEU A 23 31.13 -29.64 -16.67
C LEU A 23 31.23 -28.18 -16.24
N ALA A 24 30.62 -27.25 -17.02
CA ALA A 24 30.38 -25.91 -16.57
C ALA A 24 29.61 -26.00 -15.26
N PRO A 25 30.01 -25.25 -14.22
CA PRO A 25 29.22 -25.23 -12.99
C PRO A 25 27.79 -24.76 -13.31
N PRO A 26 26.76 -25.37 -12.69
CA PRO A 26 25.42 -24.89 -12.89
C PRO A 26 25.40 -23.39 -12.52
N PHE A 27 24.91 -22.57 -13.42
CA PHE A 27 24.64 -21.15 -13.11
C PHE A 27 23.65 -21.16 -11.94
N SER A 28 24.18 -20.95 -10.73
CA SER A 28 23.38 -20.67 -9.57
C SER A 28 22.79 -19.28 -9.80
N PHE A 29 21.56 -19.21 -10.28
CA PHE A 29 20.79 -17.98 -10.17
C PHE A 29 20.68 -17.70 -8.68
N ALA A 30 21.43 -16.71 -8.19
CA ALA A 30 21.21 -16.23 -6.85
C ALA A 30 19.74 -15.80 -6.77
N ALA A 31 18.97 -16.40 -5.86
CA ALA A 31 17.57 -16.02 -5.67
C ALA A 31 17.54 -14.50 -5.43
N GLU A 32 16.77 -13.78 -6.24
CA GLU A 32 16.67 -12.33 -6.07
C GLU A 32 16.13 -12.01 -4.69
N THR A 33 16.71 -11.00 -4.03
CA THR A 33 16.24 -10.55 -2.72
C THR A 33 14.80 -10.03 -2.86
N PRO A 34 13.85 -10.48 -2.01
CA PRO A 34 12.47 -10.02 -2.07
C PRO A 34 12.34 -8.49 -1.99
N LEU A 35 11.34 -7.93 -2.68
CA LEU A 35 11.01 -6.50 -2.59
C LEU A 35 10.47 -6.16 -1.20
N ARG A 36 11.03 -5.15 -0.56
CA ARG A 36 10.59 -4.66 0.77
C ARG A 36 9.43 -3.70 0.58
N LEU A 37 8.23 -4.09 1.04
CA LEU A 37 6.99 -3.31 0.94
C LEU A 37 6.66 -2.62 2.26
N GLY A 38 6.85 -1.31 2.35
CA GLY A 38 6.45 -0.52 3.53
C GLY A 38 4.93 -0.48 3.71
N THR A 39 4.47 -0.76 4.93
CA THR A 39 3.04 -0.84 5.28
C THR A 39 2.63 0.22 6.30
N SER A 40 2.20 -0.17 7.50
CA SER A 40 1.87 0.72 8.62
C SER A 40 2.06 0.02 9.96
N THR A 41 1.56 0.63 11.05
CA THR A 41 1.56 0.01 12.38
C THR A 41 0.51 -1.08 12.49
N ALA A 42 0.67 -1.95 13.49
CA ALA A 42 -0.27 -3.03 13.79
C ALA A 42 -1.71 -2.51 13.92
N GLY A 43 -2.67 -3.27 13.35
CA GLY A 43 -4.08 -2.87 13.29
C GLY A 43 -4.41 -1.79 12.27
N GLY A 44 -3.44 -1.30 11.52
CA GLY A 44 -3.65 -0.36 10.42
C GLY A 44 -4.14 -1.05 9.14
N GLY A 45 -4.93 -0.34 8.33
CA GLY A 45 -5.45 -0.87 7.07
C GLY A 45 -4.33 -1.25 6.09
N PHE A 46 -3.23 -0.49 6.06
CA PHE A 46 -2.08 -0.81 5.21
C PHE A 46 -1.33 -2.05 5.66
N THR A 47 -1.29 -2.35 6.96
CA THR A 47 -0.71 -3.59 7.46
C THR A 47 -1.53 -4.78 6.98
N LEU A 48 -2.84 -4.78 7.22
CA LEU A 48 -3.74 -5.84 6.77
C LEU A 48 -3.69 -6.04 5.25
N TYR A 49 -3.75 -4.93 4.50
CA TYR A 49 -3.70 -4.97 3.03
C TYR A 49 -2.35 -5.49 2.53
N GLY A 50 -1.24 -4.95 3.03
CA GLY A 50 0.11 -5.30 2.56
C GLY A 50 0.48 -6.76 2.84
N GLU A 51 0.09 -7.29 4.01
CA GLU A 51 0.28 -8.71 4.35
C GLU A 51 -0.56 -9.62 3.45
N THR A 52 -1.81 -9.23 3.16
CA THR A 52 -2.69 -10.00 2.27
C THR A 52 -2.20 -9.96 0.84
N LEU A 53 -1.78 -8.78 0.34
CA LEU A 53 -1.19 -8.61 -0.97
C LEU A 53 0.08 -9.45 -1.14
N ALA A 54 1.00 -9.37 -0.18
CA ALA A 54 2.26 -10.12 -0.23
C ALA A 54 2.01 -11.63 -0.26
N ARG A 55 1.11 -12.12 0.59
CA ARG A 55 0.75 -13.53 0.62
C ARG A 55 0.17 -13.99 -0.72
N ALA A 56 -0.77 -13.25 -1.29
CA ALA A 56 -1.42 -13.61 -2.55
C ALA A 56 -0.45 -13.53 -3.75
N ALA A 57 0.37 -12.46 -3.84
CA ALA A 57 1.35 -12.30 -4.90
C ALA A 57 2.43 -13.38 -4.85
N ASN A 58 2.99 -13.67 -3.67
CA ASN A 58 3.99 -14.71 -3.47
C ASN A 58 3.45 -16.11 -3.81
N ALA A 59 2.20 -16.41 -3.42
CA ALA A 59 1.56 -17.67 -3.78
C ALA A 59 1.38 -17.83 -5.29
N ARG A 60 1.08 -16.75 -6.01
CA ARG A 60 0.95 -16.76 -7.47
C ARG A 60 2.29 -16.91 -8.18
N ALA A 61 3.34 -16.31 -7.64
CA ALA A 61 4.68 -16.42 -8.19
C ALA A 61 5.33 -17.79 -7.91
N GLY A 62 4.90 -18.50 -6.88
CA GLY A 62 5.56 -19.71 -6.40
C GLY A 62 6.88 -19.46 -5.66
N GLU A 63 7.16 -18.20 -5.34
CA GLU A 63 8.37 -17.76 -4.63
C GLU A 63 8.08 -16.50 -3.79
N THR A 64 9.03 -16.10 -2.94
CA THR A 64 8.91 -14.89 -2.16
C THR A 64 9.36 -13.68 -2.97
N LEU A 65 8.43 -13.05 -3.70
CA LEU A 65 8.68 -11.81 -4.47
C LEU A 65 8.74 -10.58 -3.59
N VAL A 66 7.91 -10.53 -2.54
CA VAL A 66 7.72 -9.33 -1.72
C VAL A 66 7.52 -9.70 -0.27
N VAL A 67 8.10 -8.88 0.62
CA VAL A 67 7.95 -9.00 2.08
C VAL A 67 7.41 -7.69 2.66
N PRO A 68 6.34 -7.74 3.47
CA PRO A 68 5.82 -6.55 4.14
C PRO A 68 6.77 -6.11 5.27
N VAL A 69 6.95 -4.80 5.40
CA VAL A 69 7.75 -4.15 6.43
C VAL A 69 6.85 -3.20 7.22
N GLY A 70 6.72 -3.44 8.53
CA GLY A 70 5.96 -2.56 9.43
C GLY A 70 6.65 -1.20 9.58
N THR A 71 5.86 -0.11 9.50
CA THR A 71 6.31 1.28 9.61
C THR A 71 5.28 2.10 10.36
N ASN A 72 5.52 3.42 10.53
CA ASN A 72 4.52 4.34 11.04
C ASN A 72 3.55 4.86 9.95
N GLY A 73 3.60 4.30 8.74
CA GLY A 73 2.71 4.63 7.62
C GLY A 73 3.32 5.61 6.62
N THR A 74 2.46 6.31 5.91
CA THR A 74 2.75 7.07 4.68
C THR A 74 3.98 7.96 4.75
N ALA A 75 4.12 8.78 5.80
CA ALA A 75 5.23 9.74 5.88
C ALA A 75 6.59 9.03 6.07
N GLU A 76 6.63 7.99 6.90
CA GLU A 76 7.85 7.18 7.06
C GLU A 76 8.14 6.37 5.80
N ASN A 77 7.11 5.83 5.16
CA ASN A 77 7.24 5.07 3.92
C ASN A 77 7.91 5.89 2.82
N LEU A 78 7.49 7.15 2.61
CA LEU A 78 8.10 8.06 1.63
C LEU A 78 9.58 8.31 1.95
N ARG A 79 9.90 8.57 3.22
CA ARG A 79 11.29 8.76 3.64
C ARG A 79 12.14 7.49 3.42
N LEU A 80 11.62 6.31 3.79
CA LEU A 80 12.35 5.06 3.63
C LEU A 80 12.53 4.65 2.15
N LEU A 81 11.60 5.02 1.25
CA LEU A 81 11.79 4.89 -0.20
C LEU A 81 12.93 5.79 -0.67
N ALA A 82 12.94 7.07 -0.26
CA ALA A 82 14.01 8.00 -0.62
C ALA A 82 15.38 7.53 -0.11
N ASP A 83 15.44 6.97 1.10
CA ASP A 83 16.66 6.41 1.71
C ASP A 83 17.08 5.05 1.10
N GLY A 84 16.34 4.48 0.16
CA GLY A 84 16.59 3.15 -0.40
C GLY A 84 16.41 1.98 0.59
N ARG A 85 15.76 2.24 1.74
CA ARG A 85 15.47 1.24 2.77
C ARG A 85 14.19 0.45 2.51
N LEU A 86 13.33 0.93 1.64
CA LEU A 86 12.21 0.22 1.04
C LEU A 86 12.35 0.22 -0.48
N ASP A 87 11.79 -0.78 -1.12
CA ASP A 87 11.71 -0.88 -2.57
C ASP A 87 10.34 -0.42 -3.05
N LEU A 88 9.29 -0.83 -2.36
CA LEU A 88 7.89 -0.48 -2.58
C LEU A 88 7.29 0.05 -1.27
N ALA A 89 6.25 0.86 -1.36
CA ALA A 89 5.50 1.27 -0.18
C ALA A 89 4.04 1.61 -0.48
N LEU A 90 3.19 1.36 0.52
CA LEU A 90 1.78 1.74 0.51
C LEU A 90 1.68 3.21 0.92
N ILE A 91 1.15 4.04 0.04
CA ILE A 91 1.09 5.49 0.23
C ILE A 91 -0.35 5.96 0.07
N GLN A 92 -0.81 6.76 1.04
CA GLN A 92 -2.11 7.42 0.96
C GLN A 92 -2.15 8.36 -0.25
N GLY A 93 -3.26 8.36 -0.96
CA GLY A 93 -3.34 8.93 -2.31
C GLY A 93 -2.97 10.40 -2.42
N THR A 94 -3.37 11.25 -1.46
CA THR A 94 -3.00 12.67 -1.49
C THR A 94 -1.50 12.85 -1.31
N ALA A 95 -0.91 12.13 -0.36
CA ALA A 95 0.53 12.16 -0.14
C ALA A 95 1.30 11.60 -1.35
N ALA A 96 0.76 10.55 -1.99
CA ALA A 96 1.32 10.01 -3.23
C ALA A 96 1.30 11.05 -4.35
N SER A 97 0.18 11.73 -4.54
CA SER A 97 0.04 12.80 -5.55
C SER A 97 1.01 13.96 -5.29
N GLN A 98 1.13 14.39 -4.02
CA GLN A 98 2.09 15.44 -3.64
C GLN A 98 3.54 15.00 -3.89
N ALA A 99 3.90 13.77 -3.50
CA ALA A 99 5.25 13.25 -3.72
C ALA A 99 5.59 13.10 -5.21
N LEU A 100 4.62 12.68 -6.05
CA LEU A 100 4.81 12.55 -7.49
C LEU A 100 4.82 13.89 -8.23
N ALA A 101 4.25 14.95 -7.64
CA ALA A 101 4.26 16.31 -8.21
C ALA A 101 5.46 17.15 -7.76
N ALA A 102 6.25 16.70 -6.78
CA ALA A 102 7.43 17.42 -6.33
C ALA A 102 8.51 17.47 -7.43
N GLU A 103 9.30 18.54 -7.47
CA GLU A 103 10.35 18.74 -8.49
C GLU A 103 11.42 17.64 -8.48
N ASP A 104 11.67 17.03 -7.32
CA ASP A 104 12.59 15.90 -7.13
C ASP A 104 11.93 14.52 -7.25
N ALA A 105 10.68 14.46 -7.72
CA ALA A 105 9.90 13.21 -7.84
C ALA A 105 10.46 12.18 -8.84
N SER A 106 11.61 12.47 -9.49
CA SER A 106 12.25 11.54 -10.43
C SER A 106 12.57 10.17 -9.82
N GLY A 107 12.69 10.12 -8.49
CA GLY A 107 12.98 8.89 -7.73
C GLY A 107 11.79 7.95 -7.48
N LEU A 108 10.55 8.36 -7.77
CA LEU A 108 9.35 7.58 -7.47
C LEU A 108 8.52 7.26 -8.71
N ARG A 109 7.87 6.09 -8.71
CA ARG A 109 6.93 5.67 -9.76
C ARG A 109 5.75 4.93 -9.15
N ILE A 110 4.60 5.02 -9.84
CA ILE A 110 3.41 4.24 -9.52
C ILE A 110 3.64 2.80 -9.98
N VAL A 111 3.55 1.87 -9.04
CA VAL A 111 3.65 0.43 -9.32
C VAL A 111 2.26 -0.17 -9.47
N PHE A 112 1.32 0.16 -8.58
CA PHE A 112 -0.05 -0.34 -8.67
C PHE A 112 -1.02 0.59 -7.92
N ALA A 113 -2.27 0.69 -8.40
CA ALA A 113 -3.34 1.29 -7.60
C ALA A 113 -3.88 0.27 -6.61
N MET A 114 -4.16 0.74 -5.40
CA MET A 114 -4.73 -0.10 -4.33
C MET A 114 -6.26 -0.03 -4.35
N TYR A 115 -6.81 0.88 -3.55
CA TYR A 115 -8.24 1.09 -3.34
C TYR A 115 -8.51 2.55 -2.95
N PRO A 116 -9.73 3.06 -3.17
CA PRO A 116 -10.12 4.39 -2.72
C PRO A 116 -10.27 4.42 -1.19
N SER A 117 -9.96 5.56 -0.60
CA SER A 117 -10.09 5.81 0.83
C SER A 117 -11.02 6.98 1.10
N PRO A 118 -12.36 6.77 1.07
CA PRO A 118 -13.32 7.76 1.53
C PRO A 118 -13.10 8.07 3.01
N GLY A 119 -12.87 9.36 3.34
CA GLY A 119 -12.65 9.81 4.71
C GLY A 119 -13.94 9.90 5.48
N MET A 120 -13.99 9.33 6.69
CA MET A 120 -15.18 9.31 7.55
C MET A 120 -14.82 9.50 9.01
N LEU A 121 -15.79 10.00 9.78
CA LEU A 121 -15.74 10.02 11.23
C LEU A 121 -16.77 9.02 11.78
N ALA A 122 -16.33 8.10 12.63
CA ALA A 122 -17.23 7.22 13.37
C ALA A 122 -17.43 7.75 14.79
N VAL A 123 -18.67 7.79 15.25
CA VAL A 123 -19.06 8.11 16.63
C VAL A 123 -19.87 6.96 17.22
N PRO A 124 -19.95 6.79 18.55
CA PRO A 124 -20.86 5.81 19.15
C PRO A 124 -22.28 6.00 18.61
N ARG A 125 -22.99 4.90 18.33
CA ARG A 125 -24.34 4.92 17.73
C ARG A 125 -25.32 5.82 18.49
N GLY A 126 -25.25 5.84 19.81
CA GLY A 126 -26.08 6.67 20.70
C GLY A 126 -25.63 8.14 20.82
N SER A 127 -24.52 8.55 20.18
CA SER A 127 -24.04 9.92 20.24
C SER A 127 -25.04 10.91 19.63
N PRO A 128 -25.21 12.12 20.21
CA PRO A 128 -25.99 13.20 19.63
C PRO A 128 -25.33 13.86 18.42
N THR A 129 -24.02 13.61 18.19
CA THR A 129 -23.21 14.18 17.10
C THR A 129 -23.82 13.87 15.73
N ARG A 130 -23.97 14.89 14.88
CA ARG A 130 -24.49 14.76 13.51
C ARG A 130 -23.55 15.28 12.43
N ARG A 131 -22.61 16.14 12.80
CA ARG A 131 -21.63 16.77 11.91
C ARG A 131 -20.31 16.94 12.65
N PHE A 132 -19.23 17.21 11.91
CA PHE A 132 -17.89 17.32 12.47
C PHE A 132 -17.78 18.44 13.52
N GLU A 133 -18.46 19.58 13.28
CA GLU A 133 -18.46 20.73 14.16
C GLU A 133 -19.01 20.45 15.56
N ASP A 134 -19.89 19.45 15.70
CA ASP A 134 -20.48 19.07 16.99
C ASP A 134 -19.44 18.49 17.97
N LEU A 135 -18.27 18.11 17.45
CA LEU A 135 -17.17 17.58 18.25
C LEU A 135 -16.12 18.62 18.68
N LYS A 136 -16.34 19.91 18.40
CA LYS A 136 -15.44 20.97 18.90
C LYS A 136 -15.24 20.87 20.39
N GLY A 137 -13.97 20.95 20.83
CA GLY A 137 -13.57 20.81 22.23
C GLY A 137 -13.65 19.39 22.81
N GLN A 138 -14.09 18.41 22.02
CA GLN A 138 -14.16 17.00 22.45
C GLN A 138 -12.88 16.23 22.08
N PRO A 139 -12.54 15.16 22.81
CA PRO A 139 -11.46 14.27 22.42
C PRO A 139 -11.87 13.48 21.17
N VAL A 140 -11.06 13.56 20.10
CA VAL A 140 -11.26 12.86 18.84
C VAL A 140 -9.98 12.14 18.46
N VAL A 141 -10.07 10.84 18.14
CA VAL A 141 -8.94 10.04 17.72
C VAL A 141 -8.69 10.24 16.22
N PHE A 142 -7.51 10.72 15.88
CA PHE A 142 -7.08 10.91 14.49
C PHE A 142 -6.10 9.82 14.02
N GLY A 143 -5.65 8.94 14.92
CA GLY A 143 -4.79 7.82 14.63
C GLY A 143 -3.30 8.08 14.89
N VAL A 144 -2.43 7.37 14.17
CA VAL A 144 -0.96 7.54 14.28
C VAL A 144 -0.55 8.83 13.60
N ARG A 145 0.17 9.71 14.32
CA ARG A 145 0.50 11.09 13.87
C ARG A 145 1.16 11.16 12.48
N ALA A 146 2.01 10.20 12.13
CA ALA A 146 2.70 10.12 10.83
C ALA A 146 1.87 9.41 9.73
N SER A 147 0.63 9.01 10.03
CA SER A 147 -0.20 8.28 9.07
C SER A 147 -0.82 9.20 8.01
N GLY A 148 -1.12 8.63 6.85
CA GLY A 148 -1.88 9.33 5.81
C GLY A 148 -3.31 9.70 6.23
N LEU A 149 -3.88 9.03 7.25
CA LEU A 149 -5.19 9.38 7.80
C LEU A 149 -5.19 10.77 8.47
N VAL A 150 -4.12 11.10 9.21
CA VAL A 150 -3.97 12.42 9.83
C VAL A 150 -3.81 13.51 8.77
N LEU A 151 -3.06 13.22 7.69
CA LEU A 151 -2.94 14.13 6.55
C LEU A 151 -4.31 14.40 5.92
N LEU A 152 -5.07 13.35 5.62
CA LEU A 152 -6.42 13.47 5.07
C LEU A 152 -7.36 14.24 6.02
N ALA A 153 -7.31 13.98 7.33
CA ALA A 153 -8.08 14.74 8.32
C ALA A 153 -7.79 16.24 8.22
N ARG A 154 -6.52 16.63 8.27
CA ARG A 154 -6.13 18.05 8.19
C ARG A 154 -6.62 18.73 6.92
N GLN A 155 -6.62 18.02 5.80
CA GLN A 155 -7.12 18.54 4.53
C GLN A 155 -8.64 18.72 4.55
N VAL A 156 -9.38 17.69 4.96
CA VAL A 156 -10.85 17.70 4.98
C VAL A 156 -11.36 18.73 5.99
N PHE A 157 -10.87 18.66 7.23
CA PHE A 157 -11.29 19.57 8.30
C PHE A 157 -10.83 21.01 8.02
N GLY A 158 -9.57 21.19 7.57
CA GLY A 158 -9.03 22.52 7.24
C GLY A 158 -9.81 23.24 6.15
N ALA A 159 -10.22 22.53 5.10
CA ALA A 159 -11.00 23.08 4.00
C ALA A 159 -12.38 23.58 4.45
N ILE A 160 -12.95 23.03 5.50
CA ILE A 160 -14.24 23.48 6.07
C ILE A 160 -14.09 24.46 7.25
N GLY A 161 -12.85 24.88 7.54
CA GLY A 161 -12.56 25.89 8.57
C GLY A 161 -12.37 25.32 9.97
N LEU A 162 -12.07 24.03 10.09
CA LEU A 162 -11.75 23.35 11.35
C LEU A 162 -10.25 22.99 11.38
N ASP A 163 -9.64 23.16 12.53
CA ASP A 163 -8.25 22.78 12.78
C ASP A 163 -8.22 21.56 13.72
N VAL A 164 -7.60 20.47 13.23
CA VAL A 164 -7.55 19.20 13.97
C VAL A 164 -6.90 19.34 15.35
N ASP A 165 -5.86 20.17 15.48
CA ASP A 165 -5.10 20.30 16.72
C ASP A 165 -5.62 21.44 17.64
N ARG A 166 -6.44 22.38 17.13
CA ARG A 166 -6.95 23.53 17.90
C ARG A 166 -8.44 23.42 18.24
N ASP A 167 -9.26 22.92 17.30
CA ASP A 167 -10.70 22.85 17.51
C ASP A 167 -11.15 21.59 18.25
N PHE A 168 -10.27 20.57 18.33
CA PHE A 168 -10.51 19.30 19.01
C PHE A 168 -9.44 19.03 20.06
N GLN A 169 -9.73 18.17 21.03
CA GLN A 169 -8.69 17.52 21.83
C GLN A 169 -8.14 16.35 21.01
N ALA A 170 -7.18 16.64 20.11
CA ALA A 170 -6.68 15.66 19.17
C ALA A 170 -5.94 14.51 19.89
N VAL A 171 -6.49 13.30 19.81
CA VAL A 171 -5.88 12.09 20.35
C VAL A 171 -5.09 11.38 19.25
N TYR A 172 -3.79 11.21 19.49
CA TYR A 172 -2.89 10.44 18.65
C TYR A 172 -2.43 9.21 19.41
N VAL A 173 -2.30 8.10 18.70
CA VAL A 173 -1.94 6.79 19.25
C VAL A 173 -0.59 6.32 18.73
N GLY A 174 0.04 5.38 19.43
CA GLY A 174 1.28 4.75 18.98
C GLY A 174 1.03 3.73 17.87
N GLN A 175 -0.05 2.99 17.98
CA GLN A 175 -0.45 1.97 17.02
C GLN A 175 -1.91 2.15 16.60
N ALA A 176 -2.22 1.86 15.34
CA ALA A 176 -3.58 2.02 14.80
C ALA A 176 -4.63 1.18 15.54
N ALA A 177 -4.25 0.02 16.06
CA ALA A 177 -5.12 -0.87 16.85
C ALA A 177 -5.67 -0.21 18.13
N GLU A 178 -4.97 0.76 18.71
CA GLU A 178 -5.40 1.47 19.92
C GLU A 178 -6.56 2.46 19.64
N SER A 179 -6.69 2.90 18.40
CA SER A 179 -7.63 3.96 18.01
C SER A 179 -9.10 3.64 18.34
N PRO A 180 -9.68 2.49 17.98
CA PRO A 180 -11.07 2.20 18.29
C PRO A 180 -11.29 2.00 19.79
N GLU A 181 -10.31 1.48 20.53
CA GLU A 181 -10.44 1.22 21.97
C GLU A 181 -10.65 2.53 22.75
N ARG A 182 -9.98 3.64 22.38
CA ARG A 182 -10.21 4.95 22.99
C ARG A 182 -11.69 5.39 22.94
N VAL A 183 -12.39 5.09 21.85
CA VAL A 183 -13.81 5.40 21.72
C VAL A 183 -14.68 4.36 22.43
N ILE A 184 -14.34 3.09 22.37
CA ILE A 184 -15.04 1.99 23.04
C ILE A 184 -15.01 2.19 24.56
N ASP A 185 -13.87 2.58 25.11
CA ASP A 185 -13.69 2.84 26.56
C ASP A 185 -14.28 4.17 27.01
N GLY A 186 -14.71 5.04 26.07
CA GLY A 186 -15.33 6.33 26.37
C GLY A 186 -14.32 7.45 26.61
N GLU A 187 -13.06 7.23 26.30
CA GLU A 187 -11.99 8.23 26.40
C GLU A 187 -12.03 9.23 25.22
N ALA A 188 -12.71 8.87 24.11
CA ALA A 188 -12.89 9.75 22.97
C ALA A 188 -14.33 9.72 22.45
N ALA A 189 -14.79 10.85 21.91
CA ALA A 189 -16.12 11.04 21.36
C ALA A 189 -16.25 10.57 19.91
N GLY A 190 -15.13 10.42 19.19
CA GLY A 190 -15.13 10.00 17.81
C GLY A 190 -13.78 9.46 17.32
N LEU A 191 -13.85 8.72 16.23
CA LEU A 191 -12.73 8.09 15.54
C LEU A 191 -12.71 8.52 14.08
N TRP A 192 -11.69 9.21 13.67
CA TRP A 192 -11.42 9.49 12.25
C TRP A 192 -10.75 8.30 11.58
N GLY A 193 -11.17 8.00 10.36
CA GLY A 193 -10.58 6.95 9.54
C GLY A 193 -10.96 7.07 8.07
N ALA A 194 -10.55 6.13 7.25
CA ALA A 194 -10.89 6.13 5.84
C ALA A 194 -10.87 4.71 5.24
N GLY A 195 -11.65 4.53 4.20
CA GLY A 195 -11.69 3.31 3.40
C GLY A 195 -12.72 2.30 3.89
N GLU A 196 -13.04 1.37 3.02
CA GLU A 196 -13.85 0.20 3.31
C GLU A 196 -12.97 -0.89 3.97
N GLY A 197 -13.54 -1.68 4.89
CA GLY A 197 -12.82 -2.77 5.54
C GLY A 197 -11.70 -2.33 6.50
N TRP A 198 -11.62 -1.02 6.88
CA TRP A 198 -10.61 -0.60 7.85
C TRP A 198 -10.87 -1.20 9.23
N PRO A 199 -9.85 -1.91 9.83
CA PRO A 199 -10.04 -2.63 11.09
C PRO A 199 -10.54 -1.78 12.25
N GLY A 200 -10.12 -0.49 12.34
CA GLY A 200 -10.56 0.42 13.39
C GLY A 200 -12.06 0.67 13.38
N PHE A 201 -12.64 0.88 12.21
CA PHE A 201 -14.10 1.05 12.07
C PHE A 201 -14.86 -0.26 12.31
N ALA A 202 -14.34 -1.37 11.78
CA ALA A 202 -14.95 -2.68 11.99
C ALA A 202 -15.01 -3.04 13.49
N ARG A 203 -13.93 -2.78 14.24
CA ARG A 203 -13.83 -3.01 15.67
C ARG A 203 -14.81 -2.15 16.48
N LEU A 204 -14.90 -0.84 16.17
CA LEU A 204 -15.84 0.06 16.84
C LEU A 204 -17.29 -0.33 16.52
N ALA A 205 -17.61 -0.59 15.26
CA ALA A 205 -18.96 -0.93 14.83
C ALA A 205 -19.46 -2.25 15.43
N ALA A 206 -18.57 -3.23 15.63
CA ALA A 206 -18.87 -4.51 16.29
C ALA A 206 -18.92 -4.42 17.83
N SER A 207 -18.52 -3.31 18.43
CA SER A 207 -18.54 -3.14 19.89
C SER A 207 -19.96 -2.92 20.43
N PRO A 208 -20.20 -3.07 21.75
CA PRO A 208 -21.48 -2.75 22.36
C PRO A 208 -21.94 -1.31 22.14
N ARG A 209 -21.01 -0.35 21.94
CA ARG A 209 -21.34 1.04 21.60
C ARG A 209 -21.87 1.20 20.17
N GLY A 210 -21.54 0.27 19.26
CA GLY A 210 -21.83 0.41 17.85
C GLY A 210 -21.20 1.65 17.23
N ALA A 211 -21.50 1.89 15.97
CA ALA A 211 -21.03 3.08 15.28
C ALA A 211 -22.15 3.77 14.49
N ARG A 212 -22.02 5.07 14.32
CA ARG A 212 -22.63 5.89 13.28
C ARG A 212 -21.52 6.60 12.54
N PHE A 213 -21.63 6.64 11.21
CA PHE A 213 -20.63 7.25 10.36
C PHE A 213 -21.09 8.62 9.87
N LEU A 214 -20.16 9.56 9.81
CA LEU A 214 -20.38 10.94 9.41
C LEU A 214 -19.37 11.30 8.31
N GLY A 215 -19.85 11.95 7.26
CA GLY A 215 -19.06 12.62 6.23
C GLY A 215 -19.13 14.13 6.37
N PRO A 216 -18.42 14.89 5.53
CA PRO A 216 -18.67 16.30 5.35
C PRO A 216 -20.10 16.52 4.85
N LEU A 217 -20.69 17.67 5.17
CA LEU A 217 -21.99 18.02 4.62
C LEU A 217 -21.91 18.15 3.09
N PRO A 218 -22.98 17.83 2.32
CA PRO A 218 -22.96 17.90 0.86
C PRO A 218 -22.46 19.23 0.31
N GLU A 219 -22.83 20.34 0.93
CA GLU A 219 -22.39 21.71 0.55
C GLU A 219 -20.92 21.99 0.85
N GLN A 220 -20.29 21.20 1.73
CA GLN A 220 -18.86 21.33 2.06
C GLN A 220 -17.95 20.59 1.03
N ILE A 221 -18.47 19.57 0.36
CA ILE A 221 -17.69 18.74 -0.59
C ILE A 221 -17.05 19.59 -1.71
N PRO A 222 -17.78 20.48 -2.43
CA PRO A 222 -17.15 21.28 -3.47
C PRO A 222 -16.01 22.18 -2.95
N ARG A 223 -16.15 22.72 -1.72
CA ARG A 223 -15.12 23.53 -1.09
C ARG A 223 -13.87 22.73 -0.77
N ILE A 224 -14.03 21.49 -0.27
CA ILE A 224 -12.91 20.60 0.02
C ILE A 224 -12.16 20.25 -1.27
N LEU A 225 -12.88 19.92 -2.34
CA LEU A 225 -12.28 19.57 -3.62
C LEU A 225 -11.55 20.76 -4.28
N ALA A 226 -12.10 21.98 -4.15
CA ALA A 226 -11.44 23.18 -4.65
C ALA A 226 -10.14 23.49 -3.91
N ALA A 227 -10.10 23.26 -2.60
CA ALA A 227 -8.90 23.45 -1.77
C ALA A 227 -7.84 22.35 -1.99
N HIS A 228 -8.26 21.16 -2.37
CA HIS A 228 -7.40 19.98 -2.50
C HIS A 228 -7.69 19.22 -3.79
N PRO A 229 -7.11 19.63 -4.93
CA PRO A 229 -7.38 19.03 -6.26
C PRO A 229 -7.03 17.53 -6.38
N PHE A 230 -6.26 17.00 -5.44
CA PHE A 230 -5.92 15.56 -5.39
C PHE A 230 -6.99 14.71 -4.72
N LEU A 231 -7.96 15.33 -4.06
CA LEU A 231 -9.12 14.63 -3.52
C LEU A 231 -10.19 14.52 -4.60
N THR A 232 -10.99 13.47 -4.51
CA THR A 232 -12.14 13.24 -5.38
C THR A 232 -13.39 13.02 -4.54
N ALA A 233 -14.55 13.40 -5.09
CA ALA A 233 -15.83 13.02 -4.50
C ALA A 233 -15.96 11.51 -4.53
N MET A 234 -16.34 10.94 -3.40
CA MET A 234 -16.52 9.50 -3.20
C MET A 234 -17.77 9.24 -2.35
N ALA A 235 -18.19 8.01 -2.28
CA ALA A 235 -19.15 7.55 -1.27
C ALA A 235 -18.57 6.34 -0.56
N ALA A 236 -18.75 6.27 0.76
CA ALA A 236 -18.59 5.02 1.47
C ALA A 236 -19.91 4.23 1.27
N PRO A 237 -19.85 2.98 0.75
CA PRO A 237 -21.05 2.26 0.36
C PRO A 237 -21.86 1.81 1.59
N ALA A 238 -23.18 1.82 1.44
CA ALA A 238 -24.09 1.24 2.41
C ALA A 238 -23.69 -0.21 2.74
N GLY A 239 -23.75 -0.57 4.02
CA GLY A 239 -23.40 -1.92 4.47
C GLY A 239 -21.89 -2.21 4.59
N ALA A 240 -21.00 -1.28 4.24
CA ALA A 240 -19.56 -1.46 4.45
C ALA A 240 -19.20 -1.69 5.93
N TYR A 241 -20.02 -1.15 6.83
CA TYR A 241 -19.92 -1.36 8.28
C TYR A 241 -21.31 -1.42 8.93
N PRO A 242 -21.51 -2.18 10.02
CA PRO A 242 -22.70 -2.07 10.84
C PRO A 242 -22.91 -0.61 11.31
N GLY A 243 -24.05 -0.01 10.96
CA GLY A 243 -24.39 1.40 11.28
C GLY A 243 -24.05 2.39 10.17
N LEU A 244 -23.66 1.89 9.00
CA LEU A 244 -23.61 2.64 7.75
C LEU A 244 -24.71 2.10 6.84
N ASP A 245 -25.95 2.59 7.05
CA ASP A 245 -27.17 2.03 6.46
C ASP A 245 -27.51 2.62 5.08
N ALA A 246 -26.81 3.67 4.67
CA ALA A 246 -26.93 4.32 3.36
C ALA A 246 -25.57 4.73 2.85
N ASP A 247 -25.45 4.93 1.54
CA ASP A 247 -24.25 5.51 0.95
C ASP A 247 -23.94 6.86 1.61
N LEU A 248 -22.70 7.03 2.08
CA LEU A 248 -22.25 8.23 2.75
C LEU A 248 -21.39 9.06 1.78
N PRO A 249 -21.93 10.16 1.22
CA PRO A 249 -21.13 11.08 0.40
C PRO A 249 -19.97 11.66 1.21
N THR A 250 -18.78 11.65 0.62
CA THR A 250 -17.57 12.15 1.24
C THR A 250 -16.52 12.49 0.19
N VAL A 251 -15.29 12.72 0.63
CA VAL A 251 -14.12 12.92 -0.20
C VAL A 251 -13.02 11.94 0.19
N GLY A 252 -12.16 11.63 -0.74
CA GLY A 252 -11.03 10.75 -0.51
C GLY A 252 -10.07 10.73 -1.68
N SER A 253 -9.14 9.81 -1.66
CA SER A 253 -8.17 9.62 -2.73
C SER A 253 -7.86 8.14 -2.95
N TRP A 254 -7.31 7.81 -4.12
CA TRP A 254 -6.79 6.49 -4.40
C TRP A 254 -5.46 6.28 -3.71
N ASN A 255 -5.36 5.26 -2.87
CA ASN A 255 -4.07 4.82 -2.34
C ASN A 255 -3.27 4.13 -3.44
N LEU A 256 -1.96 4.33 -3.41
CA LEU A 256 -1.04 3.81 -4.41
C LEU A 256 0.07 3.00 -3.77
N ILE A 257 0.52 1.98 -4.49
CA ILE A 257 1.83 1.37 -4.27
C ILE A 257 2.82 2.18 -5.08
N LEU A 258 3.69 2.92 -4.40
CA LEU A 258 4.82 3.58 -5.03
C LEU A 258 6.07 2.70 -4.91
N GLY A 259 6.92 2.78 -5.91
CA GLY A 259 8.23 2.15 -5.93
C GLY A 259 9.30 3.13 -6.33
N ARG A 260 10.56 2.80 -6.04
CA ARG A 260 11.69 3.57 -6.52
C ARG A 260 11.81 3.42 -8.05
N SER A 261 12.16 4.50 -8.72
CA SER A 261 12.32 4.52 -10.19
C SER A 261 13.51 3.72 -10.71
N ASP A 262 14.49 3.46 -9.83
CA ASP A 262 15.72 2.71 -10.14
C ASP A 262 15.58 1.18 -9.98
N LEU A 263 14.41 0.69 -9.58
CA LEU A 263 14.13 -0.76 -9.57
C LEU A 263 14.15 -1.30 -11.00
N SER A 264 14.64 -2.54 -11.17
CA SER A 264 14.63 -3.16 -12.49
C SER A 264 13.19 -3.34 -13.01
N ALA A 265 12.98 -3.06 -14.30
CA ALA A 265 11.68 -3.23 -14.93
C ALA A 265 11.18 -4.67 -14.84
N GLU A 266 12.09 -5.65 -14.88
CA GLU A 266 11.78 -7.07 -14.78
C GLU A 266 11.21 -7.42 -13.39
N ARG A 267 11.86 -6.98 -12.32
CA ARG A 267 11.40 -7.25 -10.95
C ARG A 267 10.02 -6.63 -10.68
N VAL A 268 9.83 -5.38 -11.09
CA VAL A 268 8.53 -4.71 -10.91
C VAL A 268 7.47 -5.32 -11.82
N ARG A 269 7.84 -5.78 -13.03
CA ARG A 269 6.93 -6.51 -13.91
C ARG A 269 6.48 -7.82 -13.26
N GLY A 270 7.39 -8.64 -12.73
CA GLY A 270 7.05 -9.87 -12.03
C GLY A 270 6.10 -9.64 -10.86
N PHE A 271 6.35 -8.61 -10.05
CA PHE A 271 5.43 -8.20 -8.98
C PHE A 271 4.05 -7.78 -9.53
N ALA A 272 3.99 -6.94 -10.55
CA ALA A 272 2.73 -6.48 -11.14
C ALA A 272 1.92 -7.61 -11.76
N ASP A 273 2.59 -8.56 -12.44
CA ASP A 273 1.97 -9.77 -12.99
C ASP A 273 1.37 -10.64 -11.89
N ALA A 274 2.12 -10.87 -10.80
CA ALA A 274 1.65 -11.65 -9.67
C ALA A 274 0.43 -11.01 -8.98
N VAL A 275 0.45 -9.68 -8.78
CA VAL A 275 -0.69 -8.93 -8.22
C VAL A 275 -1.90 -9.02 -9.16
N HIS A 276 -1.69 -8.83 -10.46
CA HIS A 276 -2.77 -8.95 -11.46
C HIS A 276 -3.39 -10.35 -11.46
N ALA A 277 -2.56 -11.39 -11.45
CA ALA A 277 -3.01 -12.77 -11.40
C ALA A 277 -3.73 -13.13 -10.09
N ALA A 278 -3.35 -12.47 -8.97
CA ALA A 278 -3.96 -12.68 -7.65
C ALA A 278 -5.22 -11.83 -7.39
N ALA A 279 -5.70 -11.03 -8.36
CA ALA A 279 -6.77 -10.06 -8.13
C ALA A 279 -8.05 -10.68 -7.56
N ARG A 280 -8.44 -11.89 -7.99
CA ARG A 280 -9.63 -12.60 -7.49
C ARG A 280 -9.48 -13.06 -6.04
N GLU A 281 -8.31 -13.59 -5.70
CA GLU A 281 -7.99 -14.02 -4.34
C GLU A 281 -7.91 -12.83 -3.38
N LEU A 282 -7.34 -11.72 -3.84
CA LEU A 282 -7.29 -10.48 -3.09
C LEU A 282 -8.69 -9.95 -2.78
N ALA A 283 -9.56 -9.89 -3.81
CA ALA A 283 -10.94 -9.45 -3.64
C ALA A 283 -11.74 -10.35 -2.68
N ALA A 284 -11.51 -11.67 -2.71
CA ALA A 284 -12.16 -12.62 -1.81
C ALA A 284 -11.66 -12.48 -0.36
N ALA A 285 -10.39 -12.14 -0.15
CA ALA A 285 -9.80 -11.98 1.17
C ALA A 285 -10.09 -10.60 1.80
N LEU A 286 -10.13 -9.55 0.98
CA LEU A 286 -10.36 -8.17 1.40
C LEU A 286 -11.29 -7.47 0.39
N PRO A 287 -12.53 -7.12 0.75
CA PRO A 287 -13.48 -6.47 -0.15
C PRO A 287 -12.90 -5.22 -0.82
N GLN A 288 -12.19 -4.37 -0.08
CA GLN A 288 -11.54 -3.18 -0.64
C GLN A 288 -10.50 -3.51 -1.73
N ALA A 289 -9.86 -4.66 -1.68
CA ALA A 289 -8.87 -5.08 -2.66
C ALA A 289 -9.50 -5.52 -4.01
N ALA A 290 -10.83 -5.59 -4.11
CA ALA A 290 -11.53 -5.80 -5.39
C ALA A 290 -11.18 -4.71 -6.41
N MET A 291 -10.78 -3.53 -5.93
CA MET A 291 -10.35 -2.41 -6.77
C MET A 291 -8.85 -2.45 -7.15
N THR A 292 -8.08 -3.40 -6.59
CA THR A 292 -6.65 -3.57 -6.90
C THR A 292 -6.49 -4.32 -8.22
N THR A 293 -6.65 -3.61 -9.32
CA THR A 293 -6.60 -4.17 -10.67
C THR A 293 -5.73 -3.35 -11.62
N ALA A 294 -5.23 -3.99 -12.68
CA ALA A 294 -4.49 -3.31 -13.75
C ALA A 294 -5.32 -2.17 -14.37
N ALA A 295 -6.63 -2.41 -14.61
CA ALA A 295 -7.52 -1.40 -15.17
C ALA A 295 -7.67 -0.17 -14.27
N GLN A 296 -7.79 -0.36 -12.96
CA GLN A 296 -7.83 0.76 -12.02
C GLN A 296 -6.47 1.45 -11.89
N THR A 297 -5.38 0.73 -12.01
CA THR A 297 -4.04 1.33 -12.03
C THR A 297 -3.90 2.30 -13.21
N ALA A 298 -4.33 1.91 -14.41
CA ALA A 298 -4.33 2.81 -15.57
C ALA A 298 -5.22 4.04 -15.36
N LYS A 299 -6.42 3.87 -14.76
CA LYS A 299 -7.37 4.97 -14.49
C LYS A 299 -6.92 5.92 -13.38
N ALA A 300 -6.33 5.38 -12.31
CA ALA A 300 -5.89 6.16 -11.14
C ALA A 300 -4.60 6.94 -11.39
N THR A 301 -3.92 6.67 -12.50
CA THR A 301 -2.64 7.30 -12.83
C THR A 301 -2.87 8.61 -13.62
N PRO A 302 -2.38 9.77 -13.11
CA PRO A 302 -2.57 11.06 -13.78
C PRO A 302 -1.86 11.17 -15.12
N ALA A 303 -0.71 10.49 -15.28
CA ALA A 303 0.07 10.48 -16.51
C ALA A 303 0.86 9.17 -16.65
N ALA A 304 0.90 8.60 -17.85
CA ALA A 304 1.59 7.34 -18.11
C ALA A 304 3.09 7.36 -17.74
N ALA A 305 3.74 8.52 -17.82
CA ALA A 305 5.15 8.72 -17.44
C ALA A 305 5.41 8.50 -15.94
N LEU A 306 4.39 8.57 -15.10
CA LEU A 306 4.49 8.31 -13.66
C LEU A 306 4.42 6.82 -13.32
N ILE A 307 4.07 5.96 -14.28
CA ILE A 307 4.01 4.51 -14.08
C ILE A 307 5.41 3.92 -14.18
N HIS A 308 5.73 2.99 -13.30
CA HIS A 308 6.98 2.25 -13.38
C HIS A 308 7.06 1.46 -14.70
N PRO A 309 8.22 1.43 -15.42
CA PRO A 309 8.35 0.76 -16.71
C PRO A 309 7.87 -0.70 -16.72
N GLY A 310 8.14 -1.46 -15.65
CA GLY A 310 7.66 -2.84 -15.51
C GLY A 310 6.13 -2.94 -15.50
N THR A 311 5.47 -2.09 -14.72
CA THR A 311 3.99 -2.02 -14.71
C THR A 311 3.44 -1.52 -16.03
N ALA A 312 4.07 -0.51 -16.64
CA ALA A 312 3.65 0.02 -17.94
C ALA A 312 3.66 -1.07 -19.03
N ALA A 313 4.65 -1.98 -18.99
CA ALA A 313 4.71 -3.11 -19.90
C ALA A 313 3.49 -4.04 -19.75
N LEU A 314 3.09 -4.38 -18.51
CA LEU A 314 1.87 -5.14 -18.24
C LEU A 314 0.64 -4.42 -18.80
N LEU A 315 0.50 -3.12 -18.50
CA LEU A 315 -0.69 -2.35 -18.91
C LEU A 315 -0.81 -2.24 -20.44
N ARG A 316 0.32 -2.14 -21.18
CA ARG A 316 0.31 -2.16 -22.65
C ARG A 316 -0.11 -3.52 -23.20
N GLU A 317 0.41 -4.62 -22.65
CA GLU A 317 0.03 -5.98 -23.02
C GLU A 317 -1.48 -6.20 -22.85
N LEU A 318 -2.05 -5.67 -21.75
CA LEU A 318 -3.49 -5.71 -21.48
C LEU A 318 -4.29 -4.65 -22.28
N LYS A 319 -3.67 -3.87 -23.16
CA LYS A 319 -4.28 -2.78 -23.94
C LYS A 319 -4.94 -1.69 -23.08
N LEU A 320 -4.41 -1.47 -21.89
CA LEU A 320 -4.88 -0.45 -20.94
C LEU A 320 -4.09 0.87 -21.05
N LEU A 321 -2.98 0.87 -21.78
CA LEU A 321 -2.18 2.03 -22.16
C LEU A 321 -1.88 1.99 -23.66
N PRO A 322 -1.69 3.17 -24.31
CA PRO A 322 -1.17 3.22 -25.67
C PRO A 322 0.19 2.51 -25.77
N GLY A 323 0.47 1.97 -26.96
CA GLY A 323 1.74 1.31 -27.27
C GLY A 323 2.93 2.26 -27.27
#